data_29da3e1b73763b041f774885d6ab5942
#
_entry.id   29da3e1b73763b041f774885d6ab5942
#
_cell.length_a   1.000
_cell.length_b   1.000
_cell.length_c   1.000
_cell.angle_alpha   90.00
_cell.angle_beta   90.00
_cell.angle_gamma   90.00
#
_symmetry.space_group_name_H-M   'P 1'
#
loop_
_entity.id
_entity.type
_entity.pdbx_description
1 polymer ?
#
loop_
_entity_poly.entity_id
_entity_poly.type
_entity_poly.pdbx_seq_one_letter_code
_entity_poly.pdbx_strand_id
1 'polypeptide(L)'
;MNLSTNPPYFAPYPGFFYKAHLSDCFVILDDVQFPRRTTWISRNRFKNDQGTLWMTIPVLKKGLGLRKISEVRICRAENREKKHLRSFYQAYAHAPWLSDHIGLMGQVLSPDYDRILDVNLAIIDHIIDYLGIGTRMVKMSELGVSGKGARLIIDICKTMGADRFLVQSSALSYYDPAEFKAEGIALIAFKKPEYIYPQLWGDFIENLSILDMLFTCGRKSREILLKQG
;
A
#
# COMPACT_ATOMS: atom_id res chain seq x y z
N MET A 1 -15.07 -8.72 -14.84
CA MET A 1 -13.74 -8.18 -14.47
C MET A 1 -13.69 -7.95 -12.97
N ASN A 2 -12.67 -8.50 -12.30
CA ASN A 2 -12.44 -8.29 -10.87
C ASN A 2 -11.76 -6.94 -10.63
N LEU A 3 -12.39 -6.07 -9.89
CA LEU A 3 -11.84 -4.78 -9.50
C LEU A 3 -11.64 -4.70 -8.00
N SER A 4 -10.57 -4.07 -7.56
CA SER A 4 -10.40 -3.69 -6.16
C SER A 4 -9.82 -2.28 -6.04
N THR A 5 -9.91 -1.70 -4.85
CA THR A 5 -9.44 -0.34 -4.59
C THR A 5 -8.67 -0.28 -3.28
N ASN A 6 -7.67 0.60 -3.19
CA ASN A 6 -7.02 0.93 -1.92
C ASN A 6 -6.41 2.34 -1.96
N PRO A 7 -6.36 3.07 -0.85
CA PRO A 7 -5.49 4.23 -0.76
C PRO A 7 -4.02 3.85 -0.97
N PRO A 8 -3.19 4.74 -1.52
CA PRO A 8 -1.76 4.51 -1.71
C PRO A 8 -1.04 4.52 -0.36
N TYR A 9 -0.91 3.37 0.28
CA TYR A 9 -0.20 3.25 1.55
C TYR A 9 1.31 3.38 1.36
N PHE A 10 1.99 3.93 2.36
CA PHE A 10 3.45 3.95 2.42
C PHE A 10 3.99 2.54 2.68
N ALA A 11 4.81 2.04 1.74
CA ALA A 11 5.43 0.72 1.83
C ALA A 11 4.45 -0.36 2.34
N PRO A 12 3.38 -0.69 1.58
CA PRO A 12 2.24 -1.46 2.08
C PRO A 12 2.61 -2.84 2.64
N TYR A 13 1.74 -3.41 3.45
CA TYR A 13 1.86 -4.78 3.95
C TYR A 13 1.53 -5.82 2.85
N PRO A 14 1.94 -7.10 3.00
CA PRO A 14 1.76 -8.11 1.94
C PRO A 14 0.33 -8.27 1.42
N GLY A 15 -0.68 -8.15 2.28
CA GLY A 15 -2.09 -8.27 1.89
C GLY A 15 -2.58 -7.21 0.89
N PHE A 16 -1.92 -6.05 0.79
CA PHE A 16 -2.17 -5.06 -0.26
C PHE A 16 -1.85 -5.65 -1.65
N PHE A 17 -0.69 -6.27 -1.78
CA PHE A 17 -0.20 -6.85 -3.04
C PHE A 17 -0.92 -8.16 -3.39
N TYR A 18 -1.31 -8.94 -2.40
CA TYR A 18 -2.17 -10.09 -2.60
C TYR A 18 -3.54 -9.68 -3.17
N LYS A 19 -4.15 -8.63 -2.63
CA LYS A 19 -5.40 -8.06 -3.16
C LYS A 19 -5.22 -7.56 -4.59
N ALA A 20 -4.10 -6.88 -4.88
CA ALA A 20 -3.77 -6.48 -6.25
C ALA A 20 -3.69 -7.70 -7.16
N HIS A 21 -2.96 -8.74 -6.77
CA HIS A 21 -2.81 -9.98 -7.55
C HIS A 21 -4.16 -10.66 -7.89
N LEU A 22 -5.13 -10.62 -6.98
CA LEU A 22 -6.47 -11.18 -7.22
C LEU A 22 -7.34 -10.35 -8.18
N SER A 23 -6.90 -9.14 -8.52
CA SER A 23 -7.66 -8.17 -9.30
C SER A 23 -7.20 -8.13 -10.75
N ASP A 24 -8.12 -8.03 -11.69
CA ASP A 24 -7.80 -7.67 -13.08
C ASP A 24 -7.42 -6.19 -13.18
N CYS A 25 -8.06 -5.36 -12.34
CA CYS A 25 -7.77 -3.94 -12.20
C CYS A 25 -7.76 -3.53 -10.73
N PHE A 26 -6.73 -2.76 -10.33
CA PHE A 26 -6.58 -2.22 -8.99
C PHE A 26 -6.55 -0.69 -9.05
N VAL A 27 -7.57 -0.05 -8.45
CA VAL A 27 -7.68 1.41 -8.47
C VAL A 27 -7.08 2.01 -7.19
N ILE A 28 -6.07 2.82 -7.37
CA ILE A 28 -5.45 3.61 -6.30
C ILE A 28 -6.35 4.80 -6.00
N LEU A 29 -6.85 4.89 -4.78
CA LEU A 29 -7.70 5.97 -4.31
C LEU A 29 -6.86 7.20 -3.93
N ASP A 30 -6.27 7.86 -4.92
CA ASP A 30 -5.40 9.03 -4.74
C ASP A 30 -6.16 10.34 -4.60
N ASP A 31 -7.40 10.38 -5.07
CA ASP A 31 -8.25 11.59 -5.10
C ASP A 31 -9.26 11.67 -3.94
N VAL A 32 -9.18 10.72 -2.97
CA VAL A 32 -9.96 10.79 -1.73
C VAL A 32 -9.26 11.67 -0.69
N GLN A 33 -10.04 12.10 0.31
CA GLN A 33 -9.56 12.95 1.39
C GLN A 33 -8.45 12.28 2.21
N PHE A 34 -7.35 12.99 2.46
CA PHE A 34 -6.29 12.53 3.35
C PHE A 34 -6.79 12.48 4.81
N PRO A 35 -6.60 11.38 5.55
CA PRO A 35 -7.07 11.27 6.93
C PRO A 35 -6.43 12.30 7.87
N ARG A 36 -7.21 12.86 8.78
CA ARG A 36 -6.73 13.85 9.77
C ARG A 36 -5.79 13.26 10.83
N ARG A 37 -5.95 11.97 11.13
CA ARG A 37 -5.16 11.24 12.14
C ARG A 37 -4.01 10.47 11.49
N THR A 38 -3.22 9.81 12.31
CA THR A 38 -2.18 8.89 11.86
C THR A 38 -2.74 7.87 10.86
N THR A 39 -2.07 7.71 9.74
CA THR A 39 -2.55 6.91 8.63
C THR A 39 -1.43 6.08 8.01
N TRP A 40 -1.77 4.92 7.47
CA TRP A 40 -0.89 4.06 6.69
C TRP A 40 -0.39 4.72 5.39
N ILE A 41 -0.98 5.84 4.96
CA ILE A 41 -0.51 6.59 3.79
C ILE A 41 0.84 7.26 4.07
N SER A 42 1.11 7.67 5.32
CA SER A 42 2.34 8.37 5.67
C SER A 42 3.26 7.62 6.63
N ARG A 43 2.87 6.41 7.09
CA ARG A 43 3.72 5.61 7.99
C ARG A 43 3.46 4.13 7.82
N ASN A 44 4.48 3.32 8.16
CA ASN A 44 4.31 1.88 8.27
C ASN A 44 5.27 1.29 9.31
N ARG A 45 5.08 -0.02 9.58
CA ARG A 45 5.84 -0.82 10.53
C ARG A 45 6.91 -1.64 9.81
N PHE A 46 8.08 -1.62 10.38
CA PHE A 46 9.24 -2.43 10.04
C PHE A 46 9.72 -3.13 11.30
N LYS A 47 10.86 -3.80 11.26
CA LYS A 47 11.41 -4.51 12.41
C LYS A 47 12.88 -4.14 12.64
N ASN A 48 13.27 -4.06 13.90
CA ASN A 48 14.67 -3.94 14.34
C ASN A 48 14.90 -4.80 15.59
N ASP A 49 16.06 -4.70 16.20
CA ASP A 49 16.46 -5.40 17.41
C ASP A 49 15.59 -5.08 18.64
N GLN A 50 14.89 -3.94 18.64
CA GLN A 50 13.94 -3.54 19.70
C GLN A 50 12.49 -3.95 19.39
N GLY A 51 12.24 -4.68 18.30
CA GLY A 51 10.92 -5.10 17.85
C GLY A 51 10.36 -4.22 16.73
N THR A 52 9.17 -3.64 16.92
CA THR A 52 8.53 -2.83 15.86
C THR A 52 9.20 -1.47 15.67
N LEU A 53 9.74 -1.24 14.48
CA LEU A 53 10.27 0.04 14.03
C LEU A 53 9.21 0.80 13.24
N TRP A 54 8.73 1.93 13.76
CA TRP A 54 7.81 2.79 13.03
C TRP A 54 8.56 3.80 12.17
N MET A 55 8.27 3.82 10.88
CA MET A 55 8.77 4.84 9.96
C MET A 55 7.64 5.72 9.47
N THR A 56 7.84 7.04 9.52
CA THR A 56 6.83 8.04 9.16
C THR A 56 7.41 9.06 8.21
N ILE A 57 6.82 9.20 7.04
CA ILE A 57 7.07 10.33 6.14
C ILE A 57 6.29 11.53 6.70
N PRO A 58 6.94 12.59 7.17
CA PRO A 58 6.24 13.75 7.69
C PRO A 58 5.59 14.52 6.55
N VAL A 59 4.35 14.96 6.75
CA VAL A 59 3.60 15.75 5.76
C VAL A 59 3.23 17.13 6.33
N LEU A 60 3.03 18.11 5.42
CA LEU A 60 2.62 19.45 5.82
C LEU A 60 1.20 19.42 6.37
N LYS A 61 1.07 19.79 7.66
CA LYS A 61 -0.20 19.67 8.41
C LYS A 61 -1.23 20.75 8.07
N LYS A 62 -0.81 21.92 7.56
CA LYS A 62 -1.72 23.02 7.23
C LYS A 62 -2.72 22.61 6.17
N GLY A 63 -4.01 22.61 6.49
CA GLY A 63 -5.09 22.20 5.61
C GLY A 63 -5.27 20.69 5.45
N LEU A 64 -4.54 19.84 6.19
CA LEU A 64 -4.78 18.40 6.25
C LEU A 64 -6.22 18.13 6.71
N GLY A 65 -6.86 17.16 6.06
CA GLY A 65 -8.25 16.80 6.33
C GLY A 65 -9.26 17.56 5.47
N LEU A 66 -8.81 18.50 4.64
CA LEU A 66 -9.57 19.09 3.53
C LEU A 66 -8.90 18.79 2.18
N ARG A 67 -7.62 18.35 2.20
CA ARG A 67 -6.85 18.04 0.98
C ARG A 67 -7.04 16.59 0.56
N LYS A 68 -7.04 16.36 -0.73
CA LYS A 68 -6.93 15.03 -1.33
C LYS A 68 -5.53 14.45 -1.11
N ILE A 69 -5.39 13.12 -1.16
CA ILE A 69 -4.09 12.46 -1.00
C ILE A 69 -3.08 12.97 -2.04
N SER A 70 -3.53 13.17 -3.28
CA SER A 70 -2.74 13.70 -4.39
C SER A 70 -2.16 15.09 -4.17
N GLU A 71 -2.73 15.88 -3.23
CA GLU A 71 -2.32 17.24 -2.93
C GLU A 71 -1.37 17.35 -1.74
N VAL A 72 -1.16 16.25 -1.00
CA VAL A 72 -0.41 16.30 0.26
C VAL A 72 1.08 16.31 0.01
N ARG A 73 1.72 17.39 0.46
CA ARG A 73 3.17 17.61 0.33
C ARG A 73 3.93 17.09 1.55
N ILE A 74 5.13 16.60 1.29
CA ILE A 74 6.07 16.13 2.32
C ILE A 74 6.63 17.34 3.07
N CYS A 75 6.70 17.21 4.40
CA CYS A 75 7.37 18.18 5.24
C CYS A 75 8.86 17.84 5.32
N ARG A 76 9.68 18.60 4.60
CA ARG A 76 11.13 18.47 4.60
C ARG A 76 11.71 19.15 5.84
N ALA A 77 11.82 18.42 6.94
CA ALA A 77 12.56 18.88 8.12
C ALA A 77 14.00 18.37 8.03
N GLU A 78 14.96 19.19 8.48
CA GLU A 78 16.40 18.95 8.39
C GLU A 78 16.81 17.51 8.73
N ASN A 79 17.49 16.85 7.78
CA ASN A 79 18.13 15.53 7.92
C ASN A 79 17.23 14.32 8.27
N ARG A 80 15.90 14.42 8.23
CA ARG A 80 15.03 13.28 8.53
C ARG A 80 15.16 12.15 7.51
N GLU A 81 15.38 12.48 6.26
CA GLU A 81 15.58 11.51 5.17
C GLU A 81 16.82 10.66 5.43
N LYS A 82 17.95 11.29 5.77
CA LYS A 82 19.19 10.60 6.14
C LYS A 82 19.00 9.73 7.39
N LYS A 83 18.23 10.22 8.37
CA LYS A 83 17.90 9.45 9.58
C LYS A 83 17.09 8.20 9.25
N HIS A 84 16.07 8.30 8.38
CA HIS A 84 15.27 7.15 7.94
C HIS A 84 16.12 6.11 7.20
N LEU A 85 16.93 6.55 6.22
CA LEU A 85 17.83 5.64 5.51
C LEU A 85 18.79 4.95 6.48
N ARG A 86 19.39 5.70 7.40
CA ARG A 86 20.27 5.12 8.43
C ARG A 86 19.55 4.07 9.28
N SER A 87 18.30 4.35 9.66
CA SER A 87 17.48 3.39 10.43
C SER A 87 17.20 2.11 9.64
N PHE A 88 16.93 2.21 8.32
CA PHE A 88 16.80 1.04 7.45
C PHE A 88 18.10 0.24 7.38
N TYR A 89 19.23 0.89 7.13
CA TYR A 89 20.52 0.21 7.08
C TYR A 89 20.83 -0.48 8.40
N GLN A 90 20.61 0.16 9.54
CA GLN A 90 20.84 -0.45 10.85
C GLN A 90 19.92 -1.64 11.11
N ALA A 91 18.64 -1.50 10.79
CA ALA A 91 17.65 -2.55 11.02
C ALA A 91 17.83 -3.77 10.11
N TYR A 92 18.27 -3.57 8.87
CA TYR A 92 18.30 -4.60 7.82
C TYR A 92 19.69 -4.88 7.26
N ALA A 93 20.78 -4.44 7.93
CA ALA A 93 22.16 -4.63 7.47
C ALA A 93 22.51 -6.11 7.19
N HIS A 94 21.90 -7.03 7.92
CA HIS A 94 22.10 -8.49 7.78
C HIS A 94 21.05 -9.17 6.88
N ALA A 95 20.14 -8.41 6.29
CA ALA A 95 19.15 -8.97 5.37
C ALA A 95 19.81 -9.26 4.02
N PRO A 96 19.70 -10.51 3.51
CA PRO A 96 20.46 -10.93 2.32
C PRO A 96 20.09 -10.21 1.04
N TRP A 97 18.89 -9.61 0.97
CA TRP A 97 18.37 -8.95 -0.22
C TRP A 97 18.16 -7.43 -0.03
N LEU A 98 18.75 -6.84 1.02
CA LEU A 98 18.64 -5.40 1.27
C LEU A 98 19.14 -4.58 0.07
N SER A 99 20.25 -5.01 -0.55
CA SER A 99 20.88 -4.33 -1.69
C SER A 99 19.94 -4.12 -2.87
N ASP A 100 19.00 -5.05 -3.10
CA ASP A 100 18.07 -5.01 -4.23
C ASP A 100 17.05 -3.87 -4.13
N HIS A 101 16.80 -3.37 -2.91
CA HIS A 101 15.70 -2.44 -2.65
C HIS A 101 16.12 -1.12 -1.97
N ILE A 102 17.31 -1.09 -1.36
CA ILE A 102 17.73 0.08 -0.57
C ILE A 102 17.97 1.31 -1.44
N GLY A 103 18.39 1.12 -2.70
CA GLY A 103 18.54 2.18 -3.67
C GLY A 103 17.23 2.92 -3.94
N LEU A 104 16.12 2.19 -4.10
CA LEU A 104 14.78 2.77 -4.20
C LEU A 104 14.46 3.63 -2.97
N MET A 105 14.72 3.10 -1.76
CA MET A 105 14.45 3.86 -0.52
C MET A 105 15.25 5.15 -0.46
N GLY A 106 16.50 5.15 -0.95
CA GLY A 106 17.31 6.34 -1.10
C GLY A 106 16.69 7.35 -2.07
N GLN A 107 16.23 6.87 -3.21
CA GLN A 107 15.62 7.70 -4.24
C GLN A 107 14.29 8.32 -3.76
N VAL A 108 13.33 7.53 -3.25
CA VAL A 108 12.01 8.05 -2.86
C VAL A 108 12.05 8.95 -1.62
N LEU A 109 13.08 8.83 -0.79
CA LEU A 109 13.29 9.71 0.34
C LEU A 109 14.09 10.97 -0.05
N SER A 110 14.59 11.09 -1.30
CA SER A 110 15.32 12.26 -1.78
C SER A 110 14.42 13.50 -1.88
N PRO A 111 15.01 14.70 -1.96
CA PRO A 111 14.27 15.95 -2.16
C PRO A 111 13.46 16.02 -3.46
N ASP A 112 13.74 15.16 -4.44
CA ASP A 112 13.08 15.16 -5.74
C ASP A 112 11.59 14.77 -5.64
N TYR A 113 11.21 14.04 -4.60
CA TYR A 113 9.82 13.68 -4.32
C TYR A 113 9.17 14.69 -3.38
N ASP A 114 8.26 15.52 -3.88
CA ASP A 114 7.58 16.56 -3.09
C ASP A 114 6.25 16.09 -2.48
N ARG A 115 5.57 15.13 -3.11
CA ARG A 115 4.26 14.63 -2.67
C ARG A 115 4.36 13.22 -2.10
N ILE A 116 3.57 12.97 -1.06
CA ILE A 116 3.49 11.63 -0.44
C ILE A 116 2.95 10.58 -1.42
N LEU A 117 2.07 10.99 -2.33
CA LEU A 117 1.54 10.11 -3.38
C LEU A 117 2.66 9.56 -4.27
N ASP A 118 3.57 10.43 -4.73
CA ASP A 118 4.63 10.06 -5.66
C ASP A 118 5.61 9.06 -5.01
N VAL A 119 5.96 9.28 -3.74
CA VAL A 119 6.75 8.33 -2.93
C VAL A 119 6.06 6.97 -2.84
N ASN A 120 4.77 6.96 -2.51
CA ASN A 120 4.02 5.73 -2.31
C ASN A 120 3.84 4.95 -3.61
N LEU A 121 3.55 5.64 -4.72
CA LEU A 121 3.43 5.01 -6.04
C LEU A 121 4.76 4.41 -6.48
N ALA A 122 5.87 5.14 -6.37
CA ALA A 122 7.18 4.61 -6.74
C ALA A 122 7.54 3.32 -5.98
N ILE A 123 7.19 3.24 -4.68
CA ILE A 123 7.39 2.03 -3.88
C ILE A 123 6.45 0.92 -4.34
N ILE A 124 5.17 1.23 -4.56
CA ILE A 124 4.16 0.24 -4.99
C ILE A 124 4.53 -0.34 -6.34
N ASP A 125 4.86 0.50 -7.31
CA ASP A 125 5.21 0.10 -8.68
C ASP A 125 6.46 -0.78 -8.68
N HIS A 126 7.51 -0.39 -7.96
CA HIS A 126 8.70 -1.21 -7.80
C HIS A 126 8.39 -2.61 -7.26
N ILE A 127 7.51 -2.71 -6.26
CA ILE A 127 7.16 -3.98 -5.65
C ILE A 127 6.28 -4.82 -6.59
N ILE A 128 5.33 -4.21 -7.29
CA ILE A 128 4.50 -4.85 -8.33
C ILE A 128 5.40 -5.46 -9.40
N ASP A 129 6.36 -4.71 -9.91
CA ASP A 129 7.32 -5.15 -10.93
C ASP A 129 8.24 -6.26 -10.39
N TYR A 130 8.80 -6.06 -9.20
CA TYR A 130 9.70 -7.04 -8.59
C TYR A 130 9.03 -8.38 -8.34
N LEU A 131 7.76 -8.36 -7.91
CA LEU A 131 6.97 -9.57 -7.67
C LEU A 131 6.30 -10.11 -8.95
N GLY A 132 6.37 -9.41 -10.08
CA GLY A 132 5.73 -9.79 -11.34
C GLY A 132 4.21 -9.92 -11.20
N ILE A 133 3.56 -8.97 -10.53
CA ILE A 133 2.10 -8.90 -10.39
C ILE A 133 1.54 -8.21 -11.64
N GLY A 134 0.80 -8.94 -12.48
CA GLY A 134 0.32 -8.46 -13.78
C GLY A 134 -0.96 -7.63 -13.74
N THR A 135 -1.40 -7.15 -12.58
CA THR A 135 -2.62 -6.38 -12.40
C THR A 135 -2.50 -4.98 -13.00
N ARG A 136 -3.53 -4.54 -13.73
CA ARG A 136 -3.59 -3.15 -14.23
C ARG A 136 -3.80 -2.19 -13.07
N MET A 137 -2.83 -1.32 -12.82
CA MET A 137 -2.93 -0.25 -11.83
C MET A 137 -3.49 1.02 -12.48
N VAL A 138 -4.48 1.65 -11.84
CA VAL A 138 -5.13 2.89 -12.34
C VAL A 138 -5.30 3.86 -11.17
N LYS A 139 -5.07 5.15 -11.38
CA LYS A 139 -5.37 6.17 -10.37
C LYS A 139 -6.83 6.60 -10.47
N MET A 140 -7.49 6.77 -9.34
CA MET A 140 -8.87 7.29 -9.29
C MET A 140 -8.98 8.66 -9.95
N SER A 141 -7.96 9.51 -9.80
CA SER A 141 -7.90 10.84 -10.42
C SER A 141 -7.98 10.82 -11.96
N GLU A 142 -7.68 9.68 -12.59
CA GLU A 142 -7.75 9.49 -14.04
C GLU A 142 -9.17 9.10 -14.51
N LEU A 143 -10.07 8.72 -13.59
CA LEU A 143 -11.39 8.20 -13.92
C LEU A 143 -12.50 9.26 -13.96
N GLY A 144 -12.23 10.48 -13.51
CA GLY A 144 -13.23 11.54 -13.44
C GLY A 144 -14.37 11.28 -12.45
N VAL A 145 -14.20 10.34 -11.52
CA VAL A 145 -15.19 10.01 -10.48
C VAL A 145 -14.86 10.73 -9.18
N SER A 146 -15.88 11.04 -8.40
CA SER A 146 -15.73 11.67 -7.09
C SER A 146 -16.81 11.21 -6.12
N GLY A 147 -16.56 11.33 -4.83
CA GLY A 147 -17.53 10.94 -3.80
C GLY A 147 -16.87 10.23 -2.61
N LYS A 148 -17.65 9.42 -1.90
CA LYS A 148 -17.21 8.67 -0.72
C LYS A 148 -18.08 7.44 -0.47
N GLY A 149 -17.56 6.51 0.35
CA GLY A 149 -18.29 5.32 0.76
C GLY A 149 -18.60 4.36 -0.38
N ALA A 150 -19.66 3.58 -0.24
CA ALA A 150 -20.06 2.55 -1.21
C ALA A 150 -20.36 3.13 -2.59
N ARG A 151 -21.02 4.29 -2.65
CA ARG A 151 -21.36 4.95 -3.91
C ARG A 151 -20.14 5.25 -4.77
N LEU A 152 -19.05 5.76 -4.18
CA LEU A 152 -17.80 5.98 -4.91
C LEU A 152 -17.27 4.68 -5.53
N ILE A 153 -17.30 3.58 -4.78
CA ILE A 153 -16.81 2.28 -5.26
C ILE A 153 -17.67 1.77 -6.42
N ILE A 154 -18.98 1.93 -6.32
CA ILE A 154 -19.94 1.58 -7.38
C ILE A 154 -19.64 2.40 -8.65
N ASP A 155 -19.45 3.72 -8.52
CA ASP A 155 -19.16 4.59 -9.65
C ASP A 155 -17.81 4.25 -10.30
N ILE A 156 -16.79 3.89 -9.51
CA ILE A 156 -15.51 3.36 -10.03
C ILE A 156 -15.74 2.06 -10.81
N CYS A 157 -16.47 1.10 -10.25
CA CYS A 157 -16.77 -0.18 -10.93
C CYS A 157 -17.48 0.07 -12.26
N LYS A 158 -18.49 0.94 -12.30
CA LYS A 158 -19.24 1.28 -13.52
C LYS A 158 -18.36 1.94 -14.57
N THR A 159 -17.55 2.91 -14.17
CA THR A 159 -16.62 3.60 -15.08
C THR A 159 -15.59 2.63 -15.69
N MET A 160 -15.14 1.66 -14.91
CA MET A 160 -14.19 0.64 -15.36
C MET A 160 -14.84 -0.56 -16.06
N GLY A 161 -16.18 -0.67 -16.08
CA GLY A 161 -16.91 -1.81 -16.63
C GLY A 161 -16.71 -3.09 -15.79
N ALA A 162 -16.52 -2.96 -14.48
CA ALA A 162 -16.32 -4.08 -13.58
C ALA A 162 -17.67 -4.59 -13.03
N ASP A 163 -17.88 -5.89 -13.13
CA ASP A 163 -19.05 -6.62 -12.61
C ASP A 163 -18.80 -7.30 -11.26
N ARG A 164 -17.54 -7.28 -10.77
CA ARG A 164 -17.12 -7.85 -9.49
C ARG A 164 -16.19 -6.91 -8.74
N PHE A 165 -16.52 -6.66 -7.47
CA PHE A 165 -15.68 -5.88 -6.57
C PHE A 165 -15.09 -6.79 -5.49
N LEU A 166 -13.75 -6.89 -5.45
CA LEU A 166 -13.04 -7.68 -4.45
C LEU A 166 -12.90 -6.91 -3.15
N VAL A 167 -13.40 -7.46 -2.06
CA VAL A 167 -13.36 -6.89 -0.72
C VAL A 167 -12.74 -7.87 0.27
N GLN A 168 -11.81 -7.42 1.10
CA GLN A 168 -11.29 -8.26 2.17
C GLN A 168 -12.42 -8.57 3.16
N SER A 169 -12.54 -9.83 3.60
CA SER A 169 -13.64 -10.30 4.47
C SER A 169 -13.83 -9.43 5.72
N SER A 170 -12.74 -8.92 6.31
CA SER A 170 -12.80 -8.00 7.46
C SER A 170 -13.41 -6.63 7.16
N ALA A 171 -13.51 -6.25 5.89
CA ALA A 171 -14.08 -4.98 5.45
C ALA A 171 -15.48 -5.14 4.80
N LEU A 172 -16.00 -6.37 4.71
CA LEU A 172 -17.28 -6.64 4.06
C LEU A 172 -18.44 -5.91 4.74
N SER A 173 -18.41 -5.77 6.07
CA SER A 173 -19.43 -5.06 6.86
C SER A 173 -19.57 -3.56 6.55
N TYR A 174 -18.62 -2.96 5.82
CA TYR A 174 -18.72 -1.57 5.39
C TYR A 174 -19.55 -1.38 4.11
N TYR A 175 -19.98 -2.47 3.48
CA TYR A 175 -20.70 -2.45 2.21
C TYR A 175 -22.03 -3.21 2.35
N ASP A 176 -23.10 -2.63 1.83
CA ASP A 176 -24.37 -3.33 1.68
C ASP A 176 -24.38 -4.12 0.34
N PRO A 177 -24.42 -5.44 0.38
CA PRO A 177 -24.48 -6.25 -0.85
C PRO A 177 -25.67 -5.94 -1.75
N ALA A 178 -26.80 -5.48 -1.18
CA ALA A 178 -27.98 -5.15 -1.94
C ALA A 178 -27.77 -3.90 -2.80
N GLU A 179 -27.04 -2.88 -2.29
CA GLU A 179 -26.69 -1.66 -3.02
C GLU A 179 -25.84 -1.98 -4.27
N PHE A 180 -24.84 -2.85 -4.11
CA PHE A 180 -23.97 -3.28 -5.23
C PHE A 180 -24.73 -4.15 -6.24
N LYS A 181 -25.54 -5.08 -5.75
CA LYS A 181 -26.34 -5.97 -6.62
C LYS A 181 -27.34 -5.20 -7.47
N ALA A 182 -27.97 -4.16 -6.93
CA ALA A 182 -28.89 -3.28 -7.66
C ALA A 182 -28.23 -2.58 -8.86
N GLU A 183 -26.91 -2.38 -8.78
CA GLU A 183 -26.10 -1.78 -9.86
C GLU A 183 -25.36 -2.85 -10.72
N GLY A 184 -25.72 -4.13 -10.56
CA GLY A 184 -25.15 -5.23 -11.34
C GLY A 184 -23.72 -5.64 -10.93
N ILE A 185 -23.28 -5.27 -9.72
CA ILE A 185 -21.93 -5.55 -9.23
C ILE A 185 -22.00 -6.60 -8.11
N ALA A 186 -21.24 -7.69 -8.25
CA ALA A 186 -21.12 -8.71 -7.21
C ALA A 186 -19.98 -8.34 -6.23
N LEU A 187 -20.27 -8.34 -4.92
CA LEU A 187 -19.25 -8.26 -3.88
C LEU A 187 -18.60 -9.63 -3.69
N ILE A 188 -17.32 -9.75 -3.94
CA ILE A 188 -16.54 -10.96 -3.78
C ILE A 188 -15.62 -10.82 -2.58
N ALA A 189 -15.98 -11.49 -1.48
CA ALA A 189 -15.15 -11.49 -0.28
C ALA A 189 -13.96 -12.43 -0.44
N PHE A 190 -12.77 -11.99 -0.03
CA PHE A 190 -11.58 -12.82 0.07
C PHE A 190 -10.94 -12.71 1.45
N LYS A 191 -10.28 -13.78 1.89
CA LYS A 191 -9.46 -13.81 3.11
C LYS A 191 -7.98 -13.74 2.68
N LYS A 192 -7.22 -12.78 3.22
CA LYS A 192 -5.78 -12.75 2.98
C LYS A 192 -5.12 -13.97 3.65
N PRO A 193 -4.11 -14.59 3.04
CA PRO A 193 -3.31 -15.61 3.70
C PRO A 193 -2.58 -15.07 4.95
N GLU A 194 -2.18 -15.97 5.81
CA GLU A 194 -1.19 -15.68 6.84
C GLU A 194 0.20 -15.80 6.23
N TYR A 195 0.96 -14.71 6.30
CA TYR A 195 2.29 -14.66 5.73
C TYR A 195 3.32 -14.96 6.80
N ILE A 196 3.82 -16.19 6.86
CA ILE A 196 4.90 -16.62 7.73
C ILE A 196 6.18 -16.72 6.90
N TYR A 197 7.21 -15.98 7.30
CA TYR A 197 8.49 -15.90 6.61
C TYR A 197 9.62 -15.61 7.61
N PRO A 198 10.88 -15.94 7.30
CA PRO A 198 12.01 -15.57 8.14
C PRO A 198 12.12 -14.06 8.30
N GLN A 199 12.14 -13.59 9.55
CA GLN A 199 12.40 -12.20 9.90
C GLN A 199 13.72 -12.07 10.63
N LEU A 200 14.41 -10.93 10.50
CA LEU A 200 15.50 -10.59 11.39
C LEU A 200 14.94 -10.27 12.78
N TRP A 201 15.80 -10.38 13.79
CA TRP A 201 15.53 -10.00 15.18
C TRP A 201 14.35 -10.76 15.85
N GLY A 202 14.51 -11.24 17.05
CA GLY A 202 13.50 -11.73 17.99
C GLY A 202 12.28 -12.44 17.39
N ASP A 203 11.14 -12.31 18.08
CA ASP A 203 9.90 -13.00 17.75
C ASP A 203 9.25 -12.46 16.45
N PHE A 204 8.45 -13.32 15.82
CA PHE A 204 7.73 -12.97 14.59
C PHE A 204 6.70 -11.85 14.82
N ILE A 205 6.69 -10.86 13.94
CA ILE A 205 5.73 -9.75 13.96
C ILE A 205 4.90 -9.77 12.66
N GLU A 206 3.60 -9.92 12.82
CA GLU A 206 2.68 -9.96 11.69
C GLU A 206 2.46 -8.58 11.04
N ASN A 207 2.09 -8.62 9.76
CA ASN A 207 1.62 -7.45 9.01
C ASN A 207 2.62 -6.26 9.04
N LEU A 208 3.91 -6.53 8.99
CA LEU A 208 4.93 -5.54 8.68
C LEU A 208 4.79 -5.07 7.22
N SER A 209 5.51 -4.02 6.84
CA SER A 209 5.70 -3.66 5.44
C SER A 209 6.20 -4.88 4.65
N ILE A 210 5.75 -5.03 3.40
CA ILE A 210 6.27 -6.10 2.52
C ILE A 210 7.77 -5.97 2.29
N LEU A 211 8.36 -4.79 2.44
CA LEU A 211 9.81 -4.60 2.33
C LEU A 211 10.58 -5.44 3.34
N ASP A 212 10.03 -5.70 4.55
CA ASP A 212 10.63 -6.64 5.51
C ASP A 212 10.76 -8.05 4.90
N MET A 213 9.71 -8.54 4.27
CA MET A 213 9.71 -9.83 3.56
C MET A 213 10.66 -9.80 2.35
N LEU A 214 10.68 -8.72 1.57
CA LEU A 214 11.55 -8.60 0.41
C LEU A 214 13.02 -8.58 0.82
N PHE A 215 13.39 -7.86 1.87
CA PHE A 215 14.75 -7.81 2.37
C PHE A 215 15.25 -9.18 2.86
N THR A 216 14.37 -9.99 3.45
CA THR A 216 14.73 -11.28 4.04
C THR A 216 14.58 -12.46 3.07
N CYS A 217 13.62 -12.43 2.16
CA CYS A 217 13.26 -13.56 1.30
C CYS A 217 13.54 -13.32 -0.20
N GLY A 218 13.78 -12.07 -0.62
CA GLY A 218 14.03 -11.73 -2.01
C GLY A 218 12.91 -12.21 -2.93
N ARG A 219 13.25 -12.81 -4.06
CA ARG A 219 12.29 -13.34 -5.05
C ARG A 219 11.34 -14.42 -4.52
N LYS A 220 11.72 -15.15 -3.47
CA LYS A 220 10.82 -16.10 -2.79
C LYS A 220 9.60 -15.43 -2.16
N SER A 221 9.66 -14.13 -1.92
CA SER A 221 8.52 -13.34 -1.43
C SER A 221 7.28 -13.48 -2.32
N ARG A 222 7.45 -13.66 -3.64
CA ARG A 222 6.34 -13.94 -4.55
C ARG A 222 5.62 -15.23 -4.19
N GLU A 223 6.36 -16.31 -3.99
CA GLU A 223 5.78 -17.62 -3.66
C GLU A 223 5.05 -17.57 -2.30
N ILE A 224 5.67 -16.90 -1.32
CA ILE A 224 5.07 -16.70 0.00
C ILE A 224 3.79 -15.88 -0.09
N LEU A 225 3.80 -14.80 -0.89
CA LEU A 225 2.68 -13.91 -1.08
C LEU A 225 1.49 -14.61 -1.77
N LEU A 226 1.77 -15.41 -2.80
CA LEU A 226 0.77 -16.03 -3.66
C LEU A 226 0.37 -17.44 -3.21
N LYS A 227 1.00 -17.98 -2.16
CA LYS A 227 0.64 -19.27 -1.59
C LYS A 227 -0.83 -19.20 -1.16
N GLN A 228 -1.67 -19.91 -1.87
CA GLN A 228 -3.06 -20.13 -1.46
C GLN A 228 -3.03 -20.95 -0.18
N GLY A 229 -3.66 -20.46 0.89
CA GLY A 229 -3.88 -21.21 2.11
C GLY A 229 -4.90 -22.33 1.92
#